data_35c5e8dbf371e69216d3e139d34e0030
#
_entry.id   35c5e8dbf371e69216d3e139d34e0030
#
_cell.length_a   1.000
_cell.length_b   1.000
_cell.length_c   1.000
_cell.angle_alpha   90.00
_cell.angle_beta   90.00
_cell.angle_gamma   90.00
#
_symmetry.space_group_name_H-M   'P 1'
#
loop_
_entity.id
_entity.type
_entity.pdbx_description
1 polymer ?
#
loop_
_entity_poly.entity_id
_entity_poly.type
_entity_poly.pdbx_seq_one_letter_code
_entity_poly.pdbx_strand_id
1 'polypeptide(L)'
;PCFCSAEELGALREAQEAGKIRTGYHGEWAKCRNLSFEEIKANIEAGKPFVIRLKSPGSEENKVFFDDAIKGKIEMPENIIDEVLLKSDGIPTYHFAHACDDHFMRTTHVIRGEEWISSVPKHIELFKACGYKVPKYAHTPQVLKTDEETGDKRKLSKRKDPEAAVGYFVEGGF
;
A
#
# COMPACT_ATOMS: atom_id res chain seq x y z
N PRO A 1 -7.51 14.01 -9.70
CA PRO A 1 -6.10 14.37 -9.91
C PRO A 1 -5.53 15.14 -8.72
N CYS A 2 -4.21 15.01 -8.49
CA CYS A 2 -3.46 15.77 -7.49
C CYS A 2 -2.25 16.40 -8.18
N PHE A 3 -2.13 17.71 -8.06
CA PHE A 3 -1.11 18.55 -8.70
C PHE A 3 0.00 19.00 -7.73
N CYS A 4 0.03 18.44 -6.51
CA CYS A 4 1.05 18.80 -5.52
C CYS A 4 2.45 18.41 -5.99
N SER A 5 3.43 19.32 -5.82
CA SER A 5 4.82 19.06 -6.07
C SER A 5 5.46 18.17 -4.99
N ALA A 6 6.66 17.68 -5.25
CA ALA A 6 7.42 16.90 -4.26
C ALA A 6 7.75 17.73 -3.02
N GLU A 7 8.07 19.03 -3.20
CA GLU A 7 8.35 19.98 -2.13
C GLU A 7 7.12 20.22 -1.25
N GLU A 8 5.94 20.41 -1.87
CA GLU A 8 4.69 20.58 -1.13
C GLU A 8 4.34 19.33 -0.31
N LEU A 9 4.56 18.12 -0.88
CA LEU A 9 4.34 16.88 -0.17
C LEU A 9 5.37 16.63 0.93
N GLY A 10 6.60 17.11 0.76
CA GLY A 10 7.64 17.10 1.78
C GLY A 10 7.27 17.98 2.97
N ALA A 11 6.96 19.24 2.71
CA ALA A 11 6.53 20.19 3.74
C ALA A 11 5.28 19.72 4.51
N LEU A 12 4.33 19.08 3.79
CA LEU A 12 3.15 18.47 4.41
C LEU A 12 3.54 17.38 5.42
N ARG A 13 4.45 16.48 5.05
CA ARG A 13 4.92 15.42 5.96
C ARG A 13 5.63 15.98 7.18
N GLU A 14 6.53 16.93 7.00
CA GLU A 14 7.24 17.59 8.11
C GLU A 14 6.27 18.24 9.10
N ALA A 15 5.24 18.93 8.59
CA ALA A 15 4.21 19.54 9.41
C ALA A 15 3.39 18.51 10.19
N GLN A 16 3.03 17.38 9.56
CA GLN A 16 2.32 16.29 10.22
C GLN A 16 3.18 15.62 11.29
N GLU A 17 4.46 15.38 11.03
CA GLU A 17 5.41 14.80 12.00
C GLU A 17 5.60 15.73 13.20
N ALA A 18 5.80 17.03 12.97
CA ALA A 18 5.89 18.02 14.02
C ALA A 18 4.64 18.08 14.90
N GLY A 19 3.46 17.94 14.29
CA GLY A 19 2.16 17.88 14.95
C GLY A 19 1.81 16.53 15.57
N LYS A 20 2.67 15.49 15.41
CA LYS A 20 2.39 14.10 15.79
C LYS A 20 1.09 13.56 15.16
N ILE A 21 0.78 14.00 13.95
CA ILE A 21 -0.37 13.58 13.17
C ILE A 21 0.05 12.43 12.25
N ARG A 22 -0.86 11.51 11.96
CA ARG A 22 -0.61 10.44 11.00
C ARG A 22 -0.13 11.03 9.67
N THR A 23 1.04 10.63 9.22
CA THR A 23 1.61 11.11 7.98
C THR A 23 0.88 10.54 6.77
N GLY A 24 0.69 11.38 5.74
CA GLY A 24 0.08 10.97 4.48
C GLY A 24 -0.86 12.03 3.90
N TYR A 25 -1.35 11.76 2.72
CA TYR A 25 -2.24 12.68 2.00
C TYR A 25 -3.71 12.34 2.30
N HIS A 26 -4.30 13.03 3.26
CA HIS A 26 -5.67 12.76 3.75
C HIS A 26 -6.31 14.00 4.37
N GLY A 27 -7.64 13.96 4.52
CA GLY A 27 -8.41 14.99 5.21
C GLY A 27 -8.10 16.40 4.73
N GLU A 28 -7.88 17.32 5.66
CA GLU A 28 -7.51 18.72 5.40
C GLU A 28 -6.12 18.88 4.76
N TRP A 29 -5.23 17.89 4.96
CA TRP A 29 -3.90 17.86 4.36
C TRP A 29 -3.92 17.53 2.87
N ALA A 30 -5.05 17.05 2.35
CA ALA A 30 -5.21 16.66 0.95
C ALA A 30 -5.74 17.84 0.10
N LYS A 31 -4.91 18.84 -0.14
CA LYS A 31 -5.26 20.12 -0.81
C LYS A 31 -6.06 19.94 -2.11
N CYS A 32 -5.69 18.95 -2.94
CA CYS A 32 -6.35 18.73 -4.23
C CYS A 32 -7.62 17.89 -4.14
N ARG A 33 -7.97 17.39 -2.93
CA ARG A 33 -9.08 16.46 -2.73
C ARG A 33 -10.45 17.06 -3.13
N ASN A 34 -10.61 18.35 -2.95
CA ASN A 34 -11.86 19.06 -3.13
C ASN A 34 -11.78 20.15 -4.21
N LEU A 35 -10.82 20.07 -5.14
CA LEU A 35 -10.77 20.96 -6.29
C LEU A 35 -12.05 20.82 -7.12
N SER A 36 -12.56 21.95 -7.58
CA SER A 36 -13.67 22.02 -8.53
C SER A 36 -13.27 21.49 -9.90
N PHE A 37 -14.24 21.17 -10.72
CA PHE A 37 -13.98 20.72 -12.09
C PHE A 37 -13.26 21.81 -12.90
N GLU A 38 -13.60 23.08 -12.70
CA GLU A 38 -12.98 24.23 -13.36
C GLU A 38 -11.51 24.37 -12.98
N GLU A 39 -11.17 24.22 -11.70
CA GLU A 39 -9.78 24.26 -11.21
C GLU A 39 -8.96 23.09 -11.77
N ILE A 40 -9.54 21.90 -11.79
CA ILE A 40 -8.89 20.72 -12.38
C ILE A 40 -8.62 20.95 -13.87
N LYS A 41 -9.63 21.41 -14.62
CA LYS A 41 -9.51 21.71 -16.04
C LYS A 41 -8.43 22.74 -16.32
N ALA A 42 -8.43 23.85 -15.58
CA ALA A 42 -7.43 24.91 -15.71
C ALA A 42 -6.00 24.40 -15.44
N ASN A 43 -5.82 23.56 -14.42
CA ASN A 43 -4.50 22.97 -14.13
C ASN A 43 -4.02 22.01 -15.24
N ILE A 44 -4.93 21.21 -15.83
CA ILE A 44 -4.60 20.32 -16.95
C ILE A 44 -4.26 21.15 -18.20
N GLU A 45 -5.07 22.16 -18.54
CA GLU A 45 -4.83 23.05 -19.69
C GLU A 45 -3.52 23.85 -19.54
N ALA A 46 -3.12 24.18 -18.32
CA ALA A 46 -1.83 24.76 -18.00
C ALA A 46 -0.65 23.76 -18.08
N GLY A 47 -0.89 22.50 -18.44
CA GLY A 47 0.14 21.48 -18.57
C GLY A 47 0.78 21.04 -17.25
N LYS A 48 0.13 21.26 -16.10
CA LYS A 48 0.68 20.85 -14.81
C LYS A 48 0.71 19.34 -14.70
N PRO A 49 1.85 18.74 -14.31
CA PRO A 49 1.91 17.31 -14.05
C PRO A 49 1.01 16.94 -12.88
N PHE A 50 0.39 15.79 -12.96
CA PHE A 50 -0.50 15.32 -11.90
C PHE A 50 -0.42 13.80 -11.73
N VAL A 51 -0.83 13.35 -10.56
CA VAL A 51 -1.07 11.94 -10.25
C VAL A 51 -2.57 11.72 -10.05
N ILE A 52 -3.03 10.48 -10.25
CA ILE A 52 -4.40 10.10 -9.88
C ILE A 52 -4.37 9.46 -8.51
N ARG A 53 -5.22 9.93 -7.61
CA ARG A 53 -5.37 9.38 -6.27
C ARG A 53 -6.76 8.78 -6.08
N LEU A 54 -6.83 7.74 -5.26
CA LEU A 54 -8.07 7.31 -4.66
C LEU A 54 -8.50 8.38 -3.63
N LYS A 55 -9.76 8.77 -3.65
CA LYS A 55 -10.36 9.57 -2.59
C LYS A 55 -10.91 8.62 -1.55
N SER A 56 -10.11 8.30 -0.53
CA SER A 56 -10.49 7.34 0.49
C SER A 56 -11.74 7.79 1.26
N PRO A 57 -12.79 6.96 1.36
CA PRO A 57 -13.95 7.24 2.19
C PRO A 57 -13.76 6.85 3.65
N GLY A 58 -12.62 6.26 4.02
CA GLY A 58 -12.38 5.72 5.35
C GLY A 58 -12.29 6.77 6.45
N SER A 59 -12.47 6.33 7.67
CA SER A 59 -12.38 7.11 8.90
C SER A 59 -11.48 6.42 9.92
N GLU A 60 -10.76 7.20 10.73
CA GLU A 60 -9.93 6.66 11.82
C GLU A 60 -10.77 5.99 12.93
N GLU A 61 -12.05 6.37 13.04
CA GLU A 61 -12.98 5.81 14.02
C GLU A 61 -13.51 4.44 13.60
N ASN A 62 -13.45 4.14 12.32
CA ASN A 62 -13.98 2.91 11.74
C ASN A 62 -12.91 1.82 11.65
N LYS A 63 -13.38 0.59 11.60
CA LYS A 63 -12.53 -0.59 11.48
C LYS A 63 -12.95 -1.47 10.31
N VAL A 64 -11.98 -2.06 9.66
CA VAL A 64 -12.18 -3.09 8.66
C VAL A 64 -11.88 -4.46 9.28
N PHE A 65 -12.73 -5.41 8.98
CA PHE A 65 -12.60 -6.80 9.41
C PHE A 65 -12.38 -7.68 8.20
N PHE A 66 -11.43 -8.60 8.31
CA PHE A 66 -11.19 -9.60 7.28
C PHE A 66 -10.68 -10.91 7.88
N ASP A 67 -10.96 -12.00 7.20
CA ASP A 67 -10.48 -13.33 7.58
C ASP A 67 -9.22 -13.63 6.80
N ASP A 68 -8.11 -13.82 7.52
CA ASP A 68 -6.86 -14.31 6.96
C ASP A 68 -6.79 -15.83 7.14
N ALA A 69 -6.45 -16.56 6.08
CA ALA A 69 -6.47 -18.02 6.10
C ALA A 69 -5.42 -18.65 7.04
N ILE A 70 -4.42 -17.87 7.46
CA ILE A 70 -3.35 -18.33 8.37
C ILE A 70 -3.49 -17.67 9.75
N LYS A 71 -3.74 -16.36 9.77
CA LYS A 71 -3.78 -15.57 11.01
C LYS A 71 -5.17 -15.51 11.65
N GLY A 72 -6.21 -15.98 10.94
CA GLY A 72 -7.59 -15.93 11.42
C GLY A 72 -8.24 -14.55 11.24
N LYS A 73 -9.16 -14.20 12.13
CA LYS A 73 -9.88 -12.92 12.08
C LYS A 73 -8.97 -11.78 12.48
N ILE A 74 -8.88 -10.79 11.61
CA ILE A 74 -8.07 -9.58 11.84
C ILE A 74 -9.00 -8.37 11.80
N GLU A 75 -8.78 -7.48 12.76
CA GLU A 75 -9.41 -6.18 12.87
C GLU A 75 -8.34 -5.09 12.74
N MET A 76 -8.56 -4.12 11.85
CA MET A 76 -7.61 -3.02 11.62
C MET A 76 -8.38 -1.72 11.39
N PRO A 77 -7.77 -0.54 11.63
CA PRO A 77 -8.33 0.74 11.21
C PRO A 77 -8.56 0.77 9.70
N GLU A 78 -9.60 1.48 9.26
CA GLU A 78 -9.77 1.77 7.83
C GLU A 78 -8.59 2.57 7.27
N ASN A 79 -8.41 2.47 5.95
CA ASN A 79 -7.49 3.36 5.27
C ASN A 79 -8.13 4.75 5.17
N ILE A 80 -7.36 5.79 5.51
CA ILE A 80 -7.78 7.19 5.35
C ILE A 80 -6.94 7.92 4.30
N ILE A 81 -5.88 7.28 3.82
CA ILE A 81 -4.91 7.91 2.92
C ILE A 81 -5.44 7.87 1.48
N ASP A 82 -5.41 9.01 0.82
CA ASP A 82 -5.68 9.12 -0.61
C ASP A 82 -4.48 8.58 -1.40
N GLU A 83 -4.44 7.26 -1.56
CA GLU A 83 -3.34 6.55 -2.21
C GLU A 83 -3.18 6.96 -3.68
N VAL A 84 -1.94 7.10 -4.13
CA VAL A 84 -1.65 7.28 -5.56
C VAL A 84 -1.98 5.99 -6.30
N LEU A 85 -2.86 6.10 -7.29
CA LEU A 85 -3.22 5.00 -8.18
C LEU A 85 -2.32 4.99 -9.42
N LEU A 86 -2.28 6.13 -10.11
CA LEU A 86 -1.44 6.32 -11.30
C LEU A 86 -0.45 7.47 -11.03
N LYS A 87 0.81 7.21 -11.34
CA LYS A 87 1.87 8.22 -11.32
C LYS A 87 1.74 9.18 -12.50
N SER A 88 2.50 10.27 -12.49
CA SER A 88 2.48 11.28 -13.57
C SER A 88 2.93 10.75 -14.92
N ASP A 89 3.68 9.65 -14.96
CA ASP A 89 4.08 8.92 -16.16
C ASP A 89 3.01 7.93 -16.67
N GLY A 90 1.85 7.86 -15.99
CA GLY A 90 0.76 6.94 -16.31
C GLY A 90 0.95 5.52 -15.77
N ILE A 91 2.09 5.22 -15.14
CA ILE A 91 2.35 3.89 -14.58
C ILE A 91 1.60 3.72 -13.25
N PRO A 92 0.88 2.62 -13.05
CA PRO A 92 0.19 2.37 -11.80
C PRO A 92 1.16 2.15 -10.63
N THR A 93 0.71 2.48 -9.43
CA THR A 93 1.41 2.06 -8.21
C THR A 93 1.15 0.57 -7.94
N TYR A 94 2.02 -0.05 -7.15
CA TYR A 94 1.87 -1.45 -6.76
C TYR A 94 0.48 -1.77 -6.20
N HIS A 95 -0.04 -0.92 -5.32
CA HIS A 95 -1.34 -1.16 -4.68
C HIS A 95 -2.50 -1.19 -5.68
N PHE A 96 -2.46 -0.32 -6.67
CA PHE A 96 -3.49 -0.29 -7.71
C PHE A 96 -3.31 -1.43 -8.73
N ALA A 97 -2.06 -1.67 -9.15
CA ALA A 97 -1.74 -2.79 -10.03
C ALA A 97 -2.17 -4.13 -9.41
N HIS A 98 -1.89 -4.35 -8.11
CA HIS A 98 -2.35 -5.52 -7.37
C HIS A 98 -3.86 -5.74 -7.51
N ALA A 99 -4.68 -4.69 -7.30
CA ALA A 99 -6.14 -4.85 -7.38
C ALA A 99 -6.61 -5.17 -8.81
N CYS A 100 -6.01 -4.52 -9.83
CA CYS A 100 -6.37 -4.74 -11.23
C CYS A 100 -5.90 -6.11 -11.73
N ASP A 101 -4.63 -6.45 -11.52
CA ASP A 101 -4.04 -7.69 -12.00
C ASP A 101 -4.73 -8.90 -11.37
N ASP A 102 -4.94 -8.88 -10.05
CA ASP A 102 -5.62 -9.97 -9.36
C ASP A 102 -7.07 -10.15 -9.83
N HIS A 103 -7.77 -9.06 -10.14
CA HIS A 103 -9.10 -9.14 -10.71
C HIS A 103 -9.09 -9.79 -12.09
N PHE A 104 -8.26 -9.29 -13.02
CA PHE A 104 -8.23 -9.78 -14.41
C PHE A 104 -7.64 -11.19 -14.51
N MET A 105 -6.66 -11.53 -13.66
CA MET A 105 -6.11 -12.88 -13.56
C MET A 105 -7.01 -13.84 -12.76
N ARG A 106 -8.14 -13.35 -12.23
CA ARG A 106 -9.08 -14.15 -11.42
C ARG A 106 -8.44 -14.79 -10.20
N THR A 107 -7.52 -14.09 -9.57
CA THR A 107 -6.84 -14.52 -8.34
C THR A 107 -7.87 -14.74 -7.23
N THR A 108 -7.90 -15.93 -6.68
CA THR A 108 -8.82 -16.30 -5.60
C THR A 108 -8.19 -16.13 -4.22
N HIS A 109 -6.88 -16.36 -4.13
CA HIS A 109 -6.11 -16.31 -2.88
C HIS A 109 -4.81 -15.57 -3.10
N VAL A 110 -4.50 -14.63 -2.20
CA VAL A 110 -3.23 -13.89 -2.16
C VAL A 110 -2.42 -14.41 -0.99
N ILE A 111 -1.35 -15.14 -1.28
CA ILE A 111 -0.43 -15.69 -0.29
C ILE A 111 0.85 -14.85 -0.31
N ARG A 112 1.20 -14.22 0.83
CA ARG A 112 2.35 -13.33 0.93
C ARG A 112 2.86 -13.20 2.36
N GLY A 113 3.99 -12.54 2.56
CA GLY A 113 4.57 -12.31 3.88
C GLY A 113 3.71 -11.38 4.76
N GLU A 114 3.75 -11.59 6.07
CA GLU A 114 2.95 -10.85 7.06
C GLU A 114 3.26 -9.35 7.12
N GLU A 115 4.40 -8.90 6.58
CA GLU A 115 4.72 -7.48 6.43
C GLU A 115 3.70 -6.70 5.59
N TRP A 116 2.88 -7.40 4.82
CA TRP A 116 1.83 -6.81 3.97
C TRP A 116 0.46 -6.71 4.65
N ILE A 117 0.30 -7.22 5.87
CA ILE A 117 -0.99 -7.16 6.60
C ILE A 117 -1.46 -5.71 6.73
N SER A 118 -0.56 -4.79 7.05
CA SER A 118 -0.88 -3.36 7.17
C SER A 118 -1.43 -2.72 5.89
N SER A 119 -1.22 -3.34 4.74
CA SER A 119 -1.74 -2.88 3.45
C SER A 119 -3.12 -3.44 3.10
N VAL A 120 -3.63 -4.44 3.84
CA VAL A 120 -4.92 -5.08 3.53
C VAL A 120 -6.09 -4.11 3.57
N PRO A 121 -6.22 -3.18 4.54
CA PRO A 121 -7.32 -2.21 4.55
C PRO A 121 -7.41 -1.41 3.26
N LYS A 122 -6.29 -0.87 2.76
CA LYS A 122 -6.25 -0.11 1.50
C LYS A 122 -6.53 -0.99 0.28
N HIS A 123 -6.09 -2.25 0.28
CA HIS A 123 -6.38 -3.18 -0.81
C HIS A 123 -7.87 -3.52 -0.88
N ILE A 124 -8.50 -3.82 0.26
CA ILE A 124 -9.94 -4.05 0.33
C ILE A 124 -10.72 -2.84 -0.20
N GLU A 125 -10.30 -1.64 0.19
CA GLU A 125 -10.89 -0.40 -0.30
C GLU A 125 -10.75 -0.26 -1.82
N LEU A 126 -9.56 -0.52 -2.37
CA LEU A 126 -9.30 -0.47 -3.81
C LEU A 126 -10.16 -1.47 -4.60
N PHE A 127 -10.23 -2.73 -4.15
CA PHE A 127 -11.11 -3.72 -4.77
C PHE A 127 -12.57 -3.27 -4.79
N LYS A 128 -13.07 -2.75 -3.65
CA LYS A 128 -14.43 -2.23 -3.54
C LYS A 128 -14.68 -1.01 -4.43
N ALA A 129 -13.74 -0.06 -4.47
CA ALA A 129 -13.84 1.14 -5.30
C ALA A 129 -13.87 0.83 -6.79
N CYS A 130 -13.19 -0.23 -7.22
CA CYS A 130 -13.21 -0.72 -8.60
C CYS A 130 -14.41 -1.65 -8.91
N GLY A 131 -15.24 -1.99 -7.94
CA GLY A 131 -16.32 -2.96 -8.10
C GLY A 131 -15.82 -4.40 -8.24
N TYR A 132 -14.62 -4.69 -7.77
CA TYR A 132 -13.98 -5.99 -7.88
C TYR A 132 -14.22 -6.84 -6.62
N LYS A 133 -14.21 -8.16 -6.82
CA LYS A 133 -14.29 -9.10 -5.70
C LYS A 133 -12.95 -9.12 -4.95
N VAL A 134 -13.00 -8.93 -3.63
CA VAL A 134 -11.83 -9.04 -2.77
C VAL A 134 -11.36 -10.50 -2.72
N PRO A 135 -10.07 -10.81 -2.98
CA PRO A 135 -9.53 -12.15 -2.83
C PRO A 135 -9.43 -12.54 -1.35
N LYS A 136 -9.24 -13.82 -1.08
CA LYS A 136 -8.87 -14.29 0.25
C LYS A 136 -7.38 -14.03 0.49
N TYR A 137 -7.04 -13.60 1.70
CA TYR A 137 -5.64 -13.37 2.08
C TYR A 137 -5.11 -14.49 2.96
N ALA A 138 -3.82 -14.77 2.81
CA ALA A 138 -3.07 -15.71 3.63
C ALA A 138 -1.67 -15.14 3.90
N HIS A 139 -1.43 -14.63 5.10
CA HIS A 139 -0.16 -13.99 5.44
C HIS A 139 0.74 -14.97 6.21
N THR A 140 1.81 -15.39 5.53
CA THR A 140 2.81 -16.29 6.11
C THR A 140 3.77 -15.54 7.04
N PRO A 141 4.24 -16.17 8.13
CA PRO A 141 5.28 -15.58 8.94
C PRO A 141 6.58 -15.43 8.14
N GLN A 142 7.41 -14.49 8.57
CA GLN A 142 8.72 -14.29 7.97
C GLN A 142 9.69 -15.37 8.46
N VAL A 143 10.55 -15.85 7.56
CA VAL A 143 11.69 -16.68 7.96
C VAL A 143 12.76 -15.75 8.54
N LEU A 144 13.11 -15.99 9.80
CA LEU A 144 14.09 -15.21 10.53
C LEU A 144 15.38 -16.00 10.69
N LYS A 145 16.50 -15.30 10.65
CA LYS A 145 17.82 -15.80 11.03
C LYS A 145 18.30 -15.05 12.25
N THR A 146 18.92 -15.76 13.20
CA THR A 146 19.61 -15.11 14.30
C THR A 146 20.97 -14.63 13.81
N ASP A 147 21.27 -13.38 14.02
CA ASP A 147 22.58 -12.80 13.75
C ASP A 147 23.57 -13.34 14.78
N GLU A 148 24.67 -13.91 14.30
CA GLU A 148 25.65 -14.58 15.17
C GLU A 148 26.46 -13.59 16.01
N GLU A 149 26.59 -12.34 15.56
CA GLU A 149 27.38 -11.32 16.26
C GLU A 149 26.54 -10.56 17.30
N THR A 150 25.28 -10.23 16.95
CA THR A 150 24.41 -9.42 17.84
C THR A 150 23.40 -10.23 18.64
N GLY A 151 23.11 -11.47 18.22
CA GLY A 151 22.05 -12.29 18.76
C GLY A 151 20.63 -11.88 18.34
N ASP A 152 20.49 -10.83 17.54
CA ASP A 152 19.21 -10.31 17.08
C ASP A 152 18.60 -11.16 15.97
N LYS A 153 17.28 -11.24 15.97
CA LYS A 153 16.55 -11.90 14.87
C LYS A 153 16.31 -10.92 13.74
N ARG A 154 16.79 -11.23 12.55
CA ARG A 154 16.56 -10.46 11.33
C ARG A 154 15.88 -11.30 10.25
N LYS A 155 15.18 -10.62 9.35
CA LYS A 155 14.59 -11.28 8.18
C LYS A 155 15.68 -11.88 7.30
N LEU A 156 15.47 -13.13 6.88
CA LEU A 156 16.31 -13.80 5.92
C LEU A 156 16.26 -13.06 4.57
N SER A 157 17.41 -12.82 3.96
CA SER A 157 17.51 -12.00 2.76
C SER A 157 18.43 -12.65 1.72
N LYS A 158 17.93 -12.89 0.50
CA LYS A 158 18.71 -13.46 -0.61
C LYS A 158 20.02 -12.72 -0.91
N ARG A 159 20.10 -11.43 -0.57
CA ARG A 159 21.32 -10.62 -0.78
C ARG A 159 22.41 -10.89 0.25
N LYS A 160 22.01 -11.24 1.47
CA LYS A 160 22.91 -11.44 2.62
C LYS A 160 23.08 -12.91 3.00
N ASP A 161 22.10 -13.72 2.66
CA ASP A 161 21.98 -15.12 3.09
C ASP A 161 21.83 -16.01 1.86
N PRO A 162 22.93 -16.62 1.35
CA PRO A 162 22.88 -17.53 0.20
C PRO A 162 21.88 -18.67 0.40
N GLU A 163 21.74 -19.15 1.62
CA GLU A 163 20.77 -20.19 2.02
C GLU A 163 19.29 -19.76 1.86
N ALA A 164 19.01 -18.49 1.59
CA ALA A 164 17.67 -18.01 1.24
C ALA A 164 17.28 -18.28 -0.23
N ALA A 165 18.22 -18.73 -1.04
CA ALA A 165 17.97 -19.06 -2.45
C ALA A 165 17.45 -20.48 -2.59
N VAL A 166 16.46 -20.68 -3.49
CA VAL A 166 15.89 -22.02 -3.75
C VAL A 166 16.98 -22.99 -4.23
N GLY A 167 17.94 -22.53 -5.02
CA GLY A 167 19.08 -23.34 -5.50
C GLY A 167 19.88 -23.99 -4.36
N TYR A 168 20.07 -23.28 -3.25
CA TYR A 168 20.77 -23.82 -2.10
C TYR A 168 20.10 -25.09 -1.54
N PHE A 169 18.77 -25.10 -1.48
CA PHE A 169 18.03 -26.27 -1.01
C PHE A 169 18.06 -27.41 -2.03
N VAL A 170 17.94 -27.10 -3.32
CA VAL A 170 18.03 -28.09 -4.40
C VAL A 170 19.40 -28.77 -4.42
N GLU A 171 20.49 -28.00 -4.27
CA GLU A 171 21.87 -28.52 -4.19
C GLU A 171 22.10 -29.32 -2.91
N GLY A 172 21.42 -28.96 -1.82
CA GLY A 172 21.44 -29.70 -0.54
C GLY A 172 20.61 -30.97 -0.52
N GLY A 173 19.90 -31.29 -1.60
CA GLY A 173 19.10 -32.51 -1.71
C GLY A 173 17.72 -32.47 -1.08
N PHE A 174 17.13 -31.23 -0.95
CA PHE A 174 15.76 -30.97 -0.46
C PHE A 174 14.77 -30.83 -1.60
#